data_f331099ba4b176542410403f3c454b34
#
_entry.id   f331099ba4b176542410403f3c454b34
#
_cell.length_a   1.000
_cell.length_b   1.000
_cell.length_c   1.000
_cell.angle_alpha   90.00
_cell.angle_beta   90.00
_cell.angle_gamma   90.00
#
_symmetry.space_group_name_H-M   'P 1'
#
loop_
_entity.id
_entity.type
_entity.pdbx_description
1 polymer ?
#
loop_
_entity_poly.entity_id
_entity_poly.type
_entity_poly.pdbx_seq_one_letter_code
_entity_poly.pdbx_strand_id
1 'polypeptide(L)'
;YSLRNDLDSINSDYFLSDIDSFINSALSLPYLYFTSSWSNLTQTISTVNEFNYGVYTLFPFISAFQMDHLINYYSIKTIYIHPFNTFAFLTDYYMDFGIIGIIILPFLTGLLVMNAYKRSIISSNPIKDGQFLILGIATLMLFFSNHFTSVGYPFIVYILYGIIGRLIKVN
;
A
#
# COMPACT_ATOMS: atom_id res chain seq x y z
N TYR A 1 25.58 9.07 6.44
CA TYR A 1 26.17 10.42 6.39
C TYR A 1 26.01 11.09 5.01
N SER A 2 26.13 10.34 3.90
CA SER A 2 25.92 10.88 2.54
C SER A 2 24.45 11.26 2.26
N LEU A 3 23.50 10.46 2.71
CA LEU A 3 22.06 10.68 2.54
C LEU A 3 21.56 12.03 3.10
N ARG A 4 22.16 12.50 4.20
CA ARG A 4 21.79 13.78 4.80
C ARG A 4 22.25 14.96 3.95
N ASN A 5 23.45 14.86 3.38
CA ASN A 5 23.99 15.91 2.51
C ASN A 5 23.23 15.99 1.18
N ASP A 6 22.78 14.85 0.65
CA ASP A 6 21.97 14.79 -0.57
C ASP A 6 20.55 15.37 -0.35
N LEU A 7 19.96 15.12 0.84
CA LEU A 7 18.66 15.71 1.23
C LEU A 7 18.76 17.22 1.46
N ASP A 8 19.86 17.70 2.05
CA ASP A 8 20.07 19.14 2.27
C ASP A 8 20.29 19.87 0.94
N SER A 9 20.91 19.24 -0.07
CA SER A 9 21.08 19.81 -1.41
C SER A 9 19.76 19.88 -2.19
N ILE A 10 18.91 18.86 -2.05
CA ILE A 10 17.58 18.83 -2.69
C ILE A 10 16.63 19.83 -2.03
N ASN A 11 16.74 20.03 -0.71
CA ASN A 11 15.91 20.98 0.03
C ASN A 11 16.14 22.43 -0.37
N SER A 12 17.37 22.81 -0.73
CA SER A 12 17.68 24.22 -1.05
C SER A 12 17.07 24.70 -2.35
N ASP A 13 16.83 23.79 -3.31
CA ASP A 13 16.47 24.19 -4.67
C ASP A 13 14.97 24.05 -5.01
N TYR A 14 14.20 23.29 -4.22
CA TYR A 14 12.84 22.91 -4.61
C TYR A 14 11.72 23.30 -3.65
N PHE A 15 12.01 23.78 -2.45
CA PHE A 15 10.96 24.07 -1.46
C PHE A 15 10.95 25.54 -1.01
N LEU A 16 9.84 26.21 -1.30
CA LEU A 16 9.33 27.47 -0.69
C LEU A 16 10.37 28.27 0.10
N SER A 17 11.09 29.16 -0.58
CA SER A 17 12.12 30.03 -0.01
C SER A 17 11.64 30.93 1.13
N ASP A 18 10.33 31.02 1.34
CA ASP A 18 9.68 31.96 2.26
C ASP A 18 9.08 31.31 3.51
N ILE A 19 9.20 29.98 3.68
CA ILE A 19 8.70 29.28 4.88
C ILE A 19 9.87 28.96 5.81
N ASP A 20 9.63 29.15 7.12
CA ASP A 20 10.60 28.91 8.19
C ASP A 20 11.36 27.58 7.99
N SER A 21 12.66 27.58 8.16
CA SER A 21 13.55 26.44 7.91
C SER A 21 13.12 25.15 8.62
N PHE A 22 12.45 25.27 9.77
CA PHE A 22 11.89 24.16 10.53
C PHE A 22 10.69 23.52 9.79
N ILE A 23 9.78 24.32 9.24
CA ILE A 23 8.59 23.86 8.51
C ILE A 23 9.04 23.20 7.20
N ASN A 24 10.00 23.79 6.52
CA ASN A 24 10.60 23.21 5.32
C ASN A 24 11.22 21.84 5.60
N SER A 25 11.99 21.71 6.67
CA SER A 25 12.59 20.44 7.07
C SER A 25 11.55 19.39 7.46
N ALA A 26 10.47 19.79 8.14
CA ALA A 26 9.41 18.90 8.59
C ALA A 26 8.50 18.41 7.46
N LEU A 27 8.23 19.25 6.45
CA LEU A 27 7.35 18.92 5.33
C LEU A 27 8.06 18.32 4.13
N SER A 28 9.36 18.58 3.96
CA SER A 28 10.12 18.09 2.81
C SER A 28 10.19 16.58 2.74
N LEU A 29 10.45 15.90 3.85
CA LEU A 29 10.52 14.43 3.88
C LEU A 29 9.19 13.76 3.47
N PRO A 30 8.03 14.07 4.08
CA PRO A 30 6.76 13.53 3.62
C PRO A 30 6.46 13.82 2.15
N TYR A 31 6.77 15.04 1.69
CA TYR A 31 6.60 15.42 0.30
C TYR A 31 7.47 14.60 -0.64
N LEU A 32 8.75 14.45 -0.33
CA LEU A 32 9.68 13.65 -1.12
C LEU A 32 9.29 12.16 -1.15
N TYR A 33 8.86 11.61 -0.02
CA TYR A 33 8.34 10.24 0.03
C TYR A 33 7.12 10.05 -0.88
N PHE A 34 6.21 10.99 -0.86
CA PHE A 34 5.02 10.94 -1.70
C PHE A 34 5.36 11.07 -3.19
N THR A 35 6.14 12.08 -3.57
CA THR A 35 6.48 12.33 -4.97
C THR A 35 7.38 11.23 -5.55
N SER A 36 8.33 10.69 -4.79
CA SER A 36 9.18 9.59 -5.21
C SER A 36 8.39 8.31 -5.46
N SER A 37 7.35 8.05 -4.67
CA SER A 37 6.48 6.88 -4.86
C SER A 37 5.77 6.92 -6.23
N TRP A 38 5.28 8.10 -6.64
CA TRP A 38 4.66 8.29 -7.96
C TRP A 38 5.67 8.25 -9.09
N SER A 39 6.87 8.79 -8.88
CA SER A 39 7.96 8.70 -9.84
C SER A 39 8.39 7.24 -10.07
N ASN A 40 8.48 6.45 -9.00
CA ASN A 40 8.76 5.02 -9.09
C ASN A 40 7.66 4.27 -9.86
N LEU A 41 6.38 4.61 -9.65
CA LEU A 41 5.28 4.05 -10.43
C LEU A 41 5.42 4.38 -11.94
N THR A 42 5.72 5.64 -12.28
CA THR A 42 5.91 6.06 -13.67
C THR A 42 7.06 5.29 -14.32
N GLN A 43 8.17 5.13 -13.62
CA GLN A 43 9.30 4.35 -14.10
C GLN A 43 8.95 2.87 -14.24
N THR A 44 8.20 2.29 -13.31
CA THR A 44 7.70 0.92 -13.41
C THR A 44 6.85 0.74 -14.67
N ILE A 45 5.92 1.66 -14.93
CA ILE A 45 5.07 1.63 -16.13
C ILE A 45 5.89 1.66 -17.42
N SER A 46 6.98 2.43 -17.45
CA SER A 46 7.82 2.54 -18.64
C SER A 46 8.77 1.36 -18.85
N THR A 47 9.07 0.60 -17.82
CA THR A 47 10.12 -0.43 -17.85
C THR A 47 9.56 -1.85 -17.86
N VAL A 48 8.42 -2.07 -17.20
CA VAL A 48 7.85 -3.41 -17.01
C VAL A 48 6.99 -3.79 -18.22
N ASN A 49 7.38 -4.89 -18.88
CA ASN A 49 6.67 -5.47 -20.01
C ASN A 49 6.04 -6.84 -19.69
N GLU A 50 6.38 -7.42 -18.54
CA GLU A 50 5.88 -8.72 -18.10
C GLU A 50 5.11 -8.58 -16.79
N PHE A 51 3.95 -9.27 -16.70
CA PHE A 51 3.07 -9.19 -15.54
C PHE A 51 3.10 -10.47 -14.73
N ASN A 52 2.85 -10.35 -13.42
CA ASN A 52 2.91 -11.46 -12.47
C ASN A 52 1.54 -12.12 -12.20
N TYR A 53 0.50 -11.70 -12.88
CA TYR A 53 -0.84 -12.32 -12.87
C TYR A 53 -1.42 -12.61 -11.48
N GLY A 54 -1.29 -11.67 -10.57
CA GLY A 54 -1.89 -11.73 -9.23
C GLY A 54 -0.93 -12.17 -8.12
N VAL A 55 0.33 -12.40 -8.40
CA VAL A 55 1.31 -12.84 -7.38
C VAL A 55 1.47 -11.78 -6.30
N TYR A 56 1.58 -10.49 -6.65
CA TYR A 56 1.67 -9.41 -5.68
C TYR A 56 0.38 -9.25 -4.88
N THR A 57 -0.77 -9.28 -5.56
CA THR A 57 -2.09 -9.15 -4.92
C THR A 57 -2.39 -10.31 -3.96
N LEU A 58 -1.97 -11.52 -4.31
CA LEU A 58 -2.17 -12.72 -3.50
C LEU A 58 -1.01 -13.05 -2.56
N PHE A 59 0.07 -12.27 -2.62
CA PHE A 59 1.28 -12.52 -1.82
C PHE A 59 1.00 -12.76 -0.33
N PRO A 60 0.06 -12.02 0.33
CA PRO A 60 -0.29 -12.31 1.70
C PRO A 60 -0.73 -13.73 1.98
N PHE A 61 -1.52 -14.28 1.08
CA PHE A 61 -2.00 -15.67 1.20
C PHE A 61 -0.90 -16.66 0.87
N ILE A 62 -0.13 -16.38 -0.15
CA ILE A 62 1.01 -17.18 -0.59
C ILE A 62 2.02 -17.33 0.56
N SER A 63 2.39 -16.22 1.19
CA SER A 63 3.30 -16.18 2.32
C SER A 63 2.71 -16.84 3.57
N ALA A 64 1.42 -16.62 3.86
CA ALA A 64 0.75 -17.26 5.00
C ALA A 64 0.73 -18.78 4.90
N PHE A 65 0.68 -19.33 3.68
CA PHE A 65 0.74 -20.77 3.44
C PHE A 65 2.17 -21.28 3.14
N GLN A 66 3.20 -20.44 3.29
CA GLN A 66 4.61 -20.77 3.01
C GLN A 66 4.85 -21.29 1.59
N MET A 67 4.10 -20.78 0.62
CA MET A 67 4.16 -21.20 -0.79
C MET A 67 5.10 -20.32 -1.64
N ASP A 68 5.83 -19.41 -1.05
CA ASP A 68 6.71 -18.43 -1.73
C ASP A 68 7.77 -19.14 -2.59
N HIS A 69 8.23 -20.31 -2.15
CA HIS A 69 9.24 -21.11 -2.86
C HIS A 69 8.70 -21.77 -4.15
N LEU A 70 7.38 -21.83 -4.32
CA LEU A 70 6.73 -22.42 -5.51
C LEU A 70 6.53 -21.40 -6.64
N ILE A 71 6.76 -20.11 -6.35
CA ILE A 71 6.40 -19.03 -7.26
C ILE A 71 7.65 -18.34 -7.75
N ASN A 72 7.85 -18.42 -9.06
CA ASN A 72 8.83 -17.59 -9.73
C ASN A 72 8.12 -16.33 -10.24
N TYR A 73 8.45 -15.16 -9.70
CA TYR A 73 7.85 -13.90 -10.08
C TYR A 73 8.88 -12.87 -10.50
N TYR A 74 8.49 -12.03 -11.41
CA TYR A 74 9.31 -10.91 -11.85
C TYR A 74 9.41 -9.89 -10.70
N SER A 75 10.62 -9.67 -10.23
CA SER A 75 10.89 -8.78 -9.09
C SER A 75 11.40 -7.42 -9.55
N ILE A 76 10.79 -6.35 -9.04
CA ILE A 76 11.19 -4.95 -9.32
C ILE A 76 12.47 -4.55 -8.57
N LYS A 77 13.29 -5.45 -8.11
CA LYS A 77 14.43 -5.15 -7.21
C LYS A 77 15.38 -4.05 -7.67
N THR A 78 15.26 -3.55 -8.90
CA THR A 78 16.21 -2.62 -9.52
C THR A 78 15.61 -1.27 -9.93
N ILE A 79 14.31 -1.04 -9.73
CA ILE A 79 13.64 0.18 -10.21
C ILE A 79 13.36 1.10 -9.02
N TYR A 80 14.40 1.54 -8.32
CA TYR A 80 14.27 2.54 -7.27
C TYR A 80 14.88 3.86 -7.71
N ILE A 81 14.16 4.96 -7.53
CA ILE A 81 14.77 6.29 -7.54
C ILE A 81 15.43 6.48 -6.18
N HIS A 82 16.74 6.32 -6.16
CA HIS A 82 17.54 6.53 -4.96
C HIS A 82 17.40 7.98 -4.46
N PRO A 83 17.22 8.24 -3.16
CA PRO A 83 17.36 7.33 -2.02
C PRO A 83 16.06 6.70 -1.51
N PHE A 84 14.94 6.92 -2.18
CA PHE A 84 13.62 6.48 -1.70
C PHE A 84 13.25 5.10 -2.27
N ASN A 85 12.90 4.18 -1.37
CA ASN A 85 12.47 2.81 -1.71
C ASN A 85 10.95 2.63 -1.57
N THR A 86 10.19 3.72 -1.63
CA THR A 86 8.74 3.70 -1.51
C THR A 86 8.08 3.54 -2.88
N PHE A 87 7.00 2.78 -2.92
CA PHE A 87 6.17 2.61 -4.11
C PHE A 87 4.76 3.11 -3.85
N ALA A 88 4.16 3.74 -4.87
CA ALA A 88 2.74 4.05 -4.82
C ALA A 88 1.93 2.75 -4.67
N PHE A 89 0.81 2.81 -3.95
CA PHE A 89 -0.04 1.65 -3.72
C PHE A 89 -0.54 0.98 -5.02
N LEU A 90 -0.51 1.70 -6.13
CA LEU A 90 -0.89 1.20 -7.45
C LEU A 90 0.18 0.33 -8.10
N THR A 91 1.43 0.39 -7.63
CA THR A 91 2.56 -0.30 -8.26
C THR A 91 2.37 -1.82 -8.26
N ASP A 92 1.95 -2.40 -7.13
CA ASP A 92 1.71 -3.84 -7.01
C ASP A 92 0.60 -4.30 -7.97
N TYR A 93 -0.46 -3.51 -8.09
CA TYR A 93 -1.57 -3.78 -8.99
C TYR A 93 -1.15 -3.70 -10.46
N TYR A 94 -0.27 -2.72 -10.76
CA TYR A 94 0.32 -2.62 -12.10
C TYR A 94 1.20 -3.81 -12.43
N MET A 95 2.03 -4.24 -11.48
CA MET A 95 2.92 -5.39 -11.65
C MET A 95 2.17 -6.70 -11.90
N ASP A 96 0.96 -6.83 -11.36
CA ASP A 96 0.14 -8.01 -11.57
C ASP A 96 -0.63 -7.96 -12.91
N PHE A 97 -1.28 -6.85 -13.22
CA PHE A 97 -2.27 -6.80 -14.32
C PHE A 97 -2.16 -5.55 -15.19
N GLY A 98 -1.07 -4.80 -15.10
CA GLY A 98 -0.89 -3.57 -15.86
C GLY A 98 -1.93 -2.50 -15.54
N ILE A 99 -2.31 -1.71 -16.53
CA ILE A 99 -3.28 -0.62 -16.37
C ILE A 99 -4.65 -1.13 -15.88
N ILE A 100 -5.05 -2.31 -16.30
CA ILE A 100 -6.32 -2.93 -15.86
C ILE A 100 -6.29 -3.16 -14.34
N GLY A 101 -5.17 -3.61 -13.80
CA GLY A 101 -4.96 -3.78 -12.36
C GLY A 101 -5.12 -2.49 -11.57
N ILE A 102 -4.55 -1.39 -12.06
CA ILE A 102 -4.66 -0.06 -11.44
C ILE A 102 -6.12 0.42 -11.35
N ILE A 103 -6.96 0.07 -12.29
CA ILE A 103 -8.36 0.51 -12.30
C ILE A 103 -9.24 -0.42 -11.47
N ILE A 104 -9.16 -1.73 -11.72
CA ILE A 104 -10.10 -2.69 -11.15
C ILE A 104 -9.80 -2.99 -9.67
N LEU A 105 -8.53 -3.21 -9.30
CA LEU A 105 -8.22 -3.67 -7.94
C LEU A 105 -8.45 -2.61 -6.86
N PRO A 106 -8.08 -1.33 -7.04
CA PRO A 106 -8.45 -0.28 -6.09
C PRO A 106 -9.96 -0.09 -5.99
N PHE A 107 -10.70 -0.22 -7.09
CA PHE A 107 -12.16 -0.15 -7.08
C PHE A 107 -12.77 -1.28 -6.23
N LEU A 108 -12.32 -2.52 -6.43
CA LEU A 108 -12.77 -3.67 -5.63
C LEU A 108 -12.40 -3.52 -4.15
N THR A 109 -11.20 -3.02 -3.86
CA THR A 109 -10.76 -2.71 -2.50
C THR A 109 -11.66 -1.65 -1.86
N GLY A 110 -11.99 -0.58 -2.59
CA GLY A 110 -12.92 0.45 -2.13
C GLY A 110 -14.32 -0.09 -1.85
N LEU A 111 -14.84 -0.98 -2.69
CA LEU A 111 -16.12 -1.66 -2.45
C LEU A 111 -16.10 -2.54 -1.20
N LEU A 112 -14.99 -3.25 -0.96
CA LEU A 112 -14.82 -4.06 0.24
C LEU A 112 -14.85 -3.20 1.51
N VAL A 113 -14.07 -2.11 1.53
CA VAL A 113 -14.02 -1.16 2.65
C VAL A 113 -15.39 -0.52 2.89
N MET A 114 -16.07 -0.06 1.84
CA MET A 114 -17.40 0.53 1.94
C MET A 114 -18.42 -0.47 2.49
N ASN A 115 -18.35 -1.73 2.07
CA ASN A 115 -19.24 -2.76 2.58
C ASN A 115 -18.97 -3.07 4.07
N ALA A 116 -17.71 -3.11 4.49
CA ALA A 116 -17.35 -3.24 5.90
C ALA A 116 -17.84 -2.06 6.73
N TYR A 117 -17.71 -0.83 6.23
CA TYR A 117 -18.22 0.39 6.85
C TYR A 117 -19.74 0.34 7.06
N LYS A 118 -20.49 0.00 6.00
CA LYS A 118 -21.95 -0.12 6.10
C LYS A 118 -22.37 -1.16 7.14
N ARG A 119 -21.67 -2.30 7.20
CA ARG A 119 -21.97 -3.36 8.19
C ARG A 119 -21.66 -2.91 9.61
N SER A 120 -20.63 -2.13 9.82
CA SER A 120 -20.27 -1.56 11.12
C SER A 120 -21.36 -0.60 11.62
N ILE A 121 -21.78 0.36 10.80
CA ILE A 121 -22.83 1.33 11.19
C ILE A 121 -24.18 0.68 11.48
N ILE A 122 -24.60 -0.31 10.68
CA ILE A 122 -25.94 -0.92 10.81
C ILE A 122 -26.02 -1.87 12.01
N SER A 123 -24.91 -2.42 12.43
CA SER A 123 -24.87 -3.48 13.43
C SER A 123 -23.96 -3.07 14.58
N SER A 124 -24.51 -2.91 15.78
CA SER A 124 -23.76 -2.67 17.01
C SER A 124 -22.92 -3.90 17.44
N ASN A 125 -22.21 -4.51 16.48
CA ASN A 125 -21.41 -5.71 16.72
C ASN A 125 -19.92 -5.36 16.67
N PRO A 126 -19.19 -5.47 17.80
CA PRO A 126 -17.78 -5.09 17.90
C PRO A 126 -16.87 -5.82 16.91
N ILE A 127 -17.27 -7.01 16.44
CA ILE A 127 -16.51 -7.75 15.42
C ILE A 127 -16.56 -7.04 14.07
N LYS A 128 -17.72 -6.50 13.69
CA LYS A 128 -17.88 -5.74 12.43
C LYS A 128 -17.15 -4.40 12.51
N ASP A 129 -17.16 -3.78 13.68
CA ASP A 129 -16.38 -2.56 13.93
C ASP A 129 -14.89 -2.83 13.82
N GLY A 130 -14.40 -3.93 14.41
CA GLY A 130 -13.02 -4.38 14.25
C GLY A 130 -12.64 -4.69 12.80
N GLN A 131 -13.51 -5.34 12.05
CA GLN A 131 -13.29 -5.59 10.62
C GLN A 131 -13.16 -4.29 9.82
N PHE A 132 -14.04 -3.32 10.07
CA PHE A 132 -13.97 -2.02 9.42
C PHE A 132 -12.71 -1.25 9.84
N LEU A 133 -12.37 -1.25 11.11
CA LEU A 133 -11.18 -0.55 11.63
C LEU A 133 -9.89 -1.05 10.95
N ILE A 134 -9.72 -2.37 10.81
CA ILE A 134 -8.56 -2.98 10.18
C ILE A 134 -8.44 -2.55 8.72
N LEU A 135 -9.54 -2.64 7.96
CA LEU A 135 -9.55 -2.21 6.55
C LEU A 135 -9.38 -0.70 6.42
N GLY A 136 -9.96 0.08 7.34
CA GLY A 136 -9.82 1.54 7.39
C GLY A 136 -8.38 1.97 7.61
N ILE A 137 -7.68 1.38 8.58
CA ILE A 137 -6.27 1.65 8.83
C ILE A 137 -5.42 1.26 7.61
N ALA A 138 -5.68 0.09 7.01
CA ALA A 138 -4.97 -0.33 5.80
C ALA A 138 -5.19 0.66 4.64
N THR A 139 -6.40 1.20 4.51
CA THR A 139 -6.73 2.22 3.49
C THR A 139 -6.01 3.54 3.74
N LEU A 140 -5.94 3.99 4.98
CA LEU A 140 -5.16 5.19 5.34
C LEU A 140 -3.67 5.01 5.04
N MET A 141 -3.14 3.80 5.27
CA MET A 141 -1.74 3.50 4.99
C MET A 141 -1.42 3.37 3.49
N LEU A 142 -2.42 3.28 2.60
CA LEU A 142 -2.21 3.31 1.15
C LEU A 142 -1.45 4.55 0.68
N PHE A 143 -1.51 5.63 1.44
CA PHE A 143 -0.74 6.83 1.17
C PHE A 143 0.79 6.56 1.17
N PHE A 144 1.26 5.64 2.00
CA PHE A 144 2.68 5.32 2.14
C PHE A 144 3.07 4.06 1.38
N SER A 145 2.24 3.03 1.41
CA SER A 145 2.47 1.77 0.70
C SER A 145 1.19 0.94 0.61
N ASN A 146 1.18 -0.07 -0.27
CA ASN A 146 0.03 -0.95 -0.39
C ASN A 146 0.04 -2.02 0.71
N HIS A 147 -0.59 -1.72 1.83
CA HIS A 147 -0.71 -2.65 2.95
C HIS A 147 -1.66 -3.83 2.67
N PHE A 148 -2.46 -3.78 1.61
CA PHE A 148 -3.28 -4.93 1.20
C PHE A 148 -2.47 -6.02 0.52
N THR A 149 -1.36 -5.67 -0.12
CA THR A 149 -0.51 -6.59 -0.87
C THR A 149 0.81 -6.88 -0.17
N SER A 150 1.52 -5.86 0.30
CA SER A 150 2.88 -5.99 0.83
C SER A 150 2.95 -6.58 2.23
N VAL A 151 2.03 -6.20 3.11
CA VAL A 151 1.99 -6.68 4.51
C VAL A 151 0.91 -7.72 4.74
N GLY A 152 -0.09 -7.77 3.89
CA GLY A 152 -1.08 -8.81 3.72
C GLY A 152 -2.00 -9.15 4.86
N TYR A 153 -1.64 -8.78 6.05
CA TYR A 153 -2.41 -9.07 7.24
C TYR A 153 -3.82 -8.49 7.26
N PRO A 154 -4.13 -7.32 6.68
CA PRO A 154 -5.49 -6.78 6.74
C PRO A 154 -6.55 -7.71 6.19
N PHE A 155 -6.31 -8.38 5.06
CA PHE A 155 -7.27 -9.34 4.50
C PHE A 155 -7.39 -10.60 5.35
N ILE A 156 -6.27 -11.15 5.79
CA ILE A 156 -6.24 -12.35 6.64
C ILE A 156 -6.95 -12.06 7.96
N VAL A 157 -6.62 -10.97 8.62
CA VAL A 157 -7.24 -10.57 9.89
C VAL A 157 -8.72 -10.27 9.70
N TYR A 158 -9.13 -9.61 8.62
CA TYR A 158 -10.54 -9.39 8.27
C TYR A 158 -11.31 -10.71 8.18
N ILE A 159 -10.75 -11.73 7.51
CA ILE A 159 -11.36 -13.06 7.37
C ILE A 159 -11.43 -13.76 8.73
N LEU A 160 -10.33 -13.74 9.51
CA LEU A 160 -10.28 -14.35 10.84
C LEU A 160 -11.31 -13.73 11.78
N TYR A 161 -11.45 -12.42 11.81
CA TYR A 161 -12.50 -11.74 12.57
C TYR A 161 -13.90 -12.20 12.15
N GLY A 162 -14.13 -12.41 10.86
CA GLY A 162 -15.40 -12.94 10.34
C GLY A 162 -15.68 -14.37 10.80
N ILE A 163 -14.66 -15.22 10.85
CA ILE A 163 -14.76 -16.60 11.34
C ILE A 163 -15.01 -16.62 12.86
N ILE A 164 -14.21 -15.89 13.62
CA ILE A 164 -14.35 -15.77 15.08
C ILE A 164 -15.76 -15.26 15.42
N GLY A 165 -16.26 -14.26 14.72
CA GLY A 165 -17.61 -13.74 14.94
C GLY A 165 -18.73 -14.73 14.70
N ARG A 166 -18.53 -15.71 13.82
CA ARG A 166 -19.48 -16.80 13.60
C ARG A 166 -19.40 -17.86 14.70
N LEU A 167 -18.19 -18.14 15.18
CA LEU A 167 -17.97 -19.14 16.21
C LEU A 167 -18.45 -18.70 17.61
N ILE A 168 -18.24 -17.42 17.95
CA ILE A 168 -18.61 -16.91 19.27
C ILE A 168 -20.11 -16.59 19.38
N LYS A 169 -20.87 -16.62 18.27
CA LYS A 169 -22.31 -16.26 18.25
C LYS A 169 -22.59 -15.03 19.11
N VAL A 170 -21.89 -13.94 18.85
CA VAL A 170 -22.17 -12.66 19.49
C VAL A 170 -23.53 -12.21 18.96
N ASN A 171 -24.57 -12.42 19.77
CA ASN A 171 -25.94 -11.99 19.52
C ASN A 171 -26.04 -10.47 19.64
#